data_2f7dc3435a14d170f14789a9d386d8cd
#
_entry.id   2f7dc3435a14d170f14789a9d386d8cd
#
_cell.length_a   1.000
_cell.length_b   1.000
_cell.length_c   1.000
_cell.angle_alpha   90.00
_cell.angle_beta   90.00
_cell.angle_gamma   90.00
#
_symmetry.space_group_name_H-M   'P 1'
#
loop_
_entity.id
_entity.type
_entity.pdbx_description
1 polymer ?
#
loop_
_entity_poly.entity_id
_entity_poly.type
_entity_poly.pdbx_seq_one_letter_code
_entity_poly.pdbx_strand_id
1 'polypeptide(L)'
;MSDIDVTAIMNAIPSGFNPEKAKDVNGIVQCVFTGAQASNWIIAIKDQTCVVNEGVTANPDLTITAKAEDGVNLLTGKLDPMRAYMLGKIRINGDLGLGMKLVNLFDR
;
A
#
# COMPACT_ATOMS: atom_id res chain seq x y z
N MET A 1 -21.53 -3.42 -10.15
CA MET A 1 -20.39 -4.04 -9.51
C MET A 1 -19.13 -3.65 -10.23
N SER A 2 -18.23 -3.02 -9.55
CA SER A 2 -16.99 -2.62 -10.20
C SER A 2 -16.01 -3.77 -10.10
N ASP A 3 -15.54 -4.20 -11.25
CA ASP A 3 -14.50 -5.23 -11.31
C ASP A 3 -13.16 -4.52 -11.33
N ILE A 4 -12.58 -4.32 -10.15
CA ILE A 4 -11.22 -3.81 -10.10
C ILE A 4 -10.26 -4.94 -10.40
N ASP A 5 -9.25 -4.61 -11.19
CA ASP A 5 -8.15 -5.54 -11.45
C ASP A 5 -7.01 -5.22 -10.48
N VAL A 6 -7.03 -5.89 -9.34
CA VAL A 6 -6.04 -5.63 -8.27
C VAL A 6 -4.63 -5.86 -8.77
N THR A 7 -4.41 -6.92 -9.52
CA THR A 7 -3.07 -7.23 -10.04
C THR A 7 -2.55 -6.12 -10.95
N ALA A 8 -3.39 -5.63 -11.86
CA ALA A 8 -3.00 -4.56 -12.76
C ALA A 8 -2.72 -3.26 -12.01
N ILE A 9 -3.57 -2.93 -11.02
CA ILE A 9 -3.39 -1.72 -10.23
C ILE A 9 -2.10 -1.80 -9.40
N MET A 10 -1.87 -2.92 -8.73
CA MET A 10 -0.66 -3.07 -7.91
C MET A 10 0.60 -3.02 -8.76
N ASN A 11 0.60 -3.63 -9.93
CA ASN A 11 1.74 -3.58 -10.85
C ASN A 11 1.98 -2.19 -11.41
N ALA A 12 0.97 -1.33 -11.41
CA ALA A 12 1.08 0.05 -11.87
C ALA A 12 1.51 1.03 -10.77
N ILE A 13 1.47 0.62 -9.51
CA ILE A 13 1.82 1.50 -8.39
C ILE A 13 3.21 2.14 -8.56
N PRO A 14 4.27 1.41 -8.93
CA PRO A 14 5.59 2.03 -9.10
C PRO A 14 5.63 3.16 -10.12
N SER A 15 4.78 3.15 -11.12
CA SER A 15 4.78 4.20 -12.15
C SER A 15 4.31 5.55 -11.62
N GLY A 16 3.56 5.57 -10.50
CA GLY A 16 3.14 6.81 -9.85
C GLY A 16 4.06 7.23 -8.70
N PHE A 17 5.11 6.46 -8.44
CA PHE A 17 6.02 6.72 -7.33
C PHE A 17 6.84 7.99 -7.58
N ASN A 18 6.91 8.84 -6.56
CA ASN A 18 7.68 10.08 -6.62
C ASN A 18 8.97 9.93 -5.81
N PRO A 19 10.12 9.73 -6.46
CA PRO A 19 11.39 9.54 -5.75
C PRO A 19 11.79 10.72 -4.86
N GLU A 20 11.41 11.93 -5.26
CA GLU A 20 11.75 13.13 -4.48
C GLU A 20 11.11 13.09 -3.08
N LYS A 21 9.90 12.55 -2.99
CA LYS A 21 9.18 12.46 -1.71
C LYS A 21 9.71 11.32 -0.85
N ALA A 22 10.50 10.43 -1.41
CA ALA A 22 10.96 9.22 -0.75
C ALA A 22 12.41 9.28 -0.30
N LYS A 23 13.04 10.46 -0.28
CA LYS A 23 14.46 10.61 0.06
C LYS A 23 14.85 9.96 1.39
N ASP A 24 13.99 10.13 2.40
CA ASP A 24 14.28 9.62 3.75
C ASP A 24 13.31 8.50 4.15
N VAL A 25 12.66 7.87 3.16
CA VAL A 25 11.70 6.83 3.43
C VAL A 25 12.24 5.49 2.94
N ASN A 26 12.48 4.58 3.89
CA ASN A 26 12.89 3.22 3.58
C ASN A 26 12.03 2.28 4.40
N GLY A 27 11.54 1.24 3.79
CA GLY A 27 10.74 0.27 4.51
C GLY A 27 10.11 -0.76 3.60
N ILE A 28 9.69 -1.84 4.22
CA ILE A 28 9.00 -2.94 3.55
C ILE A 28 7.58 -2.99 4.10
N VAL A 29 6.61 -2.89 3.20
CA VAL A 29 5.19 -2.90 3.55
C VAL A 29 4.57 -4.18 3.01
N GLN A 30 3.93 -4.94 3.91
CA GLN A 30 3.14 -6.10 3.55
C GLN A 30 1.68 -5.67 3.42
N CYS A 31 1.11 -5.85 2.25
CA CYS A 31 -0.32 -5.62 2.04
C CYS A 31 -1.03 -6.97 2.07
N VAL A 32 -2.02 -7.10 2.95
CA VAL A 32 -2.86 -8.28 3.04
C VAL A 32 -4.26 -7.88 2.61
N PHE A 33 -4.61 -8.21 1.38
CA PHE A 33 -5.92 -7.90 0.84
C PHE A 33 -6.86 -9.09 1.05
N THR A 34 -8.08 -8.79 1.49
CA THR A 34 -9.11 -9.79 1.78
C THR A 34 -10.28 -9.64 0.83
N GLY A 35 -11.23 -10.59 0.90
CA GLY A 35 -12.45 -10.53 0.10
C GLY A 35 -12.34 -11.28 -1.21
N ALA A 36 -13.12 -10.84 -2.20
CA ALA A 36 -13.23 -11.55 -3.48
C ALA A 36 -11.93 -11.59 -4.27
N GLN A 37 -11.08 -10.58 -4.11
CA GLN A 37 -9.78 -10.53 -4.77
C GLN A 37 -8.64 -10.58 -3.76
N ALA A 38 -8.76 -11.51 -2.81
CA ALA A 38 -7.77 -11.70 -1.77
C ALA A 38 -6.40 -11.99 -2.38
N SER A 39 -5.40 -11.24 -1.92
CA SER A 39 -4.03 -11.40 -2.40
C SER A 39 -3.08 -10.71 -1.43
N ASN A 40 -1.82 -11.09 -1.49
CA ASN A 40 -0.79 -10.51 -0.64
C ASN A 40 0.24 -9.82 -1.53
N TRP A 41 0.65 -8.62 -1.14
CA TRP A 41 1.59 -7.82 -1.91
C TRP A 41 2.65 -7.23 -1.02
N ILE A 42 3.83 -7.05 -1.57
CA ILE A 42 4.96 -6.45 -0.88
C ILE A 42 5.34 -5.17 -1.62
N ILE A 43 5.38 -4.06 -0.88
CA ILE A 43 5.86 -2.78 -1.41
C ILE A 43 7.18 -2.48 -0.71
N ALA A 44 8.27 -2.49 -1.45
CA ALA A 44 9.59 -2.20 -0.90
C ALA A 44 10.05 -0.83 -1.37
N ILE A 45 10.28 0.07 -0.42
CA ILE A 45 10.78 1.41 -0.68
C ILE A 45 12.20 1.49 -0.15
N LYS A 46 13.15 1.74 -1.03
CA LYS A 46 14.56 1.81 -0.66
C LYS A 46 15.31 2.64 -1.67
N ASP A 47 16.19 3.51 -1.18
CA ASP A 47 17.08 4.32 -2.02
C ASP A 47 16.29 5.06 -3.12
N GLN A 48 15.16 5.63 -2.77
CA GLN A 48 14.30 6.38 -3.68
C GLN A 48 13.74 5.52 -4.82
N THR A 49 13.56 4.22 -4.57
CA THR A 49 12.93 3.31 -5.52
C THR A 49 11.73 2.63 -4.88
N CYS A 50 10.83 2.16 -5.71
CA CYS A 50 9.63 1.43 -5.28
C CYS A 50 9.50 0.16 -6.11
N VAL A 51 9.48 -0.98 -5.43
CA VAL A 51 9.29 -2.28 -6.07
C VAL A 51 8.04 -2.92 -5.47
N VAL A 52 7.16 -3.40 -6.31
CA VAL A 52 5.93 -4.09 -5.89
C VAL A 52 5.95 -5.51 -6.42
N ASN A 53 5.79 -6.47 -5.53
CA ASN A 53 5.74 -7.89 -5.88
C ASN A 53 4.60 -8.55 -5.12
N GLU A 54 3.98 -9.53 -5.75
CA GLU A 54 3.02 -10.37 -5.06
C GLU A 54 3.76 -11.35 -4.17
N GLY A 55 3.27 -11.54 -2.94
CA GLY A 55 3.88 -12.48 -2.02
C GLY A 55 3.82 -12.04 -0.58
N VAL A 56 4.51 -12.79 0.27
CA VAL A 56 4.56 -12.56 1.72
C VAL A 56 6.00 -12.44 2.16
N THR A 57 6.28 -11.46 3.01
CA THR A 57 7.61 -11.28 3.60
C THR A 57 7.57 -11.59 5.09
N ALA A 58 8.69 -12.11 5.61
CA ALA A 58 8.77 -12.54 7.01
C ALA A 58 8.83 -11.39 8.01
N ASN A 59 9.48 -10.29 7.63
CA ASN A 59 9.73 -9.19 8.56
C ASN A 59 9.39 -7.84 7.95
N PRO A 60 8.11 -7.56 7.71
CA PRO A 60 7.73 -6.24 7.20
C PRO A 60 7.87 -5.19 8.30
N ASP A 61 8.18 -3.96 7.90
CA ASP A 61 8.16 -2.83 8.81
C ASP A 61 6.73 -2.41 9.12
N LEU A 62 5.83 -2.67 8.20
CA LEU A 62 4.42 -2.31 8.31
C LEU A 62 3.58 -3.35 7.61
N THR A 63 2.44 -3.71 8.21
CA THR A 63 1.45 -4.58 7.58
C THR A 63 0.13 -3.82 7.50
N ILE A 64 -0.44 -3.76 6.30
CA ILE A 64 -1.74 -3.15 6.05
C ILE A 64 -2.70 -4.25 5.62
N THR A 65 -3.77 -4.43 6.39
CA THR A 65 -4.81 -5.42 6.08
C THR A 65 -6.09 -4.68 5.75
N ALA A 66 -6.68 -5.00 4.60
CA ALA A 66 -7.90 -4.36 4.13
C ALA A 66 -8.55 -5.22 3.06
N LYS A 67 -9.84 -4.95 2.79
CA LYS A 67 -10.45 -5.51 1.58
C LYS A 67 -9.66 -5.00 0.38
N ALA A 68 -9.54 -5.81 -0.65
CA ALA A 68 -8.75 -5.45 -1.83
C ALA A 68 -9.14 -4.09 -2.40
N GLU A 69 -10.43 -3.81 -2.51
CA GLU A 69 -10.92 -2.53 -3.00
C GLU A 69 -10.45 -1.36 -2.13
N ASP A 70 -10.58 -1.50 -0.81
CA ASP A 70 -10.14 -0.45 0.13
C ASP A 70 -8.64 -0.25 0.06
N GLY A 71 -7.87 -1.33 -0.07
CA GLY A 71 -6.42 -1.27 -0.17
C GLY A 71 -5.95 -0.51 -1.40
N VAL A 72 -6.49 -0.84 -2.57
CA VAL A 72 -6.10 -0.14 -3.80
C VAL A 72 -6.58 1.31 -3.81
N ASN A 73 -7.73 1.59 -3.22
CA ASN A 73 -8.22 2.96 -3.11
C ASN A 73 -7.34 3.79 -2.17
N LEU A 74 -6.84 3.19 -1.11
CA LEU A 74 -5.90 3.84 -0.22
C LEU A 74 -4.61 4.22 -0.96
N LEU A 75 -4.05 3.28 -1.70
CA LEU A 75 -2.78 3.49 -2.40
C LEU A 75 -2.90 4.43 -3.59
N THR A 76 -4.07 4.49 -4.21
CA THR A 76 -4.31 5.37 -5.36
C THR A 76 -4.92 6.72 -4.98
N GLY A 77 -5.07 7.00 -3.69
CA GLY A 77 -5.51 8.30 -3.22
C GLY A 77 -7.01 8.52 -3.20
N LYS A 78 -7.79 7.50 -3.49
CA LYS A 78 -9.25 7.59 -3.49
C LYS A 78 -9.87 7.44 -2.11
N LEU A 79 -9.09 6.96 -1.15
CA LEU A 79 -9.52 6.73 0.22
C LEU A 79 -8.54 7.42 1.16
N ASP A 80 -9.04 8.28 2.02
CA ASP A 80 -8.21 8.96 3.01
C ASP A 80 -7.74 7.97 4.08
N PRO A 81 -6.42 7.90 4.35
CA PRO A 81 -5.90 6.91 5.30
C PRO A 81 -6.41 7.08 6.73
N MET A 82 -6.52 8.31 7.22
CA MET A 82 -7.00 8.55 8.57
C MET A 82 -8.47 8.14 8.70
N ARG A 83 -9.28 8.52 7.71
CA ARG A 83 -10.70 8.17 7.71
C ARG A 83 -10.88 6.67 7.60
N ALA A 84 -10.12 6.02 6.73
CA ALA A 84 -10.19 4.57 6.56
C ALA A 84 -9.84 3.84 7.85
N TYR A 85 -8.80 4.30 8.54
CA TYR A 85 -8.38 3.72 9.81
C TYR A 85 -9.47 3.90 10.88
N MET A 86 -10.02 5.10 11.00
CA MET A 86 -11.06 5.39 11.99
C MET A 86 -12.35 4.63 11.72
N LEU A 87 -12.68 4.37 10.47
CA LEU A 87 -13.88 3.62 10.10
C LEU A 87 -13.67 2.11 10.12
N GLY A 88 -12.47 1.64 10.46
CA GLY A 88 -12.17 0.21 10.52
C GLY A 88 -12.04 -0.44 9.15
N LYS A 89 -11.87 0.35 8.08
CA LYS A 89 -11.70 -0.21 6.74
C LYS A 89 -10.31 -0.78 6.51
N ILE A 90 -9.33 -0.31 7.27
CA ILE A 90 -7.97 -0.82 7.21
C ILE A 90 -7.47 -1.13 8.60
N ARG A 91 -6.58 -2.10 8.70
CA ARG A 91 -5.84 -2.41 9.91
C ARG A 91 -4.37 -2.17 9.64
N ILE A 92 -3.70 -1.58 10.59
CA ILE A 92 -2.28 -1.24 10.45
C ILE A 92 -1.54 -1.83 11.64
N ASN A 93 -0.52 -2.64 11.35
CA ASN A 93 0.38 -3.20 12.36
C ASN A 93 1.81 -2.83 12.00
N GLY A 94 2.55 -2.34 12.96
CA GLY A 94 3.95 -1.98 12.77
C GLY A 94 4.16 -0.48 12.76
N ASP A 95 5.04 -0.01 11.88
CA ASP A 95 5.45 1.39 11.81
C ASP A 95 4.36 2.27 11.21
N LEU A 96 3.56 2.87 12.08
CA LEU A 96 2.46 3.75 11.69
C LEU A 96 2.97 4.99 10.94
N GLY A 97 4.13 5.50 11.34
CA GLY A 97 4.77 6.63 10.67
C GLY A 97 5.09 6.32 9.21
N LEU A 98 5.58 5.11 8.94
CA LEU A 98 5.83 4.66 7.59
C LEU A 98 4.53 4.61 6.79
N GLY A 99 3.45 4.14 7.41
CA GLY A 99 2.14 4.09 6.75
C GLY A 99 1.64 5.46 6.34
N MET A 100 1.80 6.45 7.20
CA MET A 100 1.40 7.82 6.89
C MET A 100 2.24 8.42 5.76
N LYS A 101 3.52 8.08 5.69
CA LYS A 101 4.39 8.55 4.63
C LYS A 101 4.11 7.84 3.31
N LEU A 102 3.82 6.55 3.37
CA LEU A 102 3.62 5.72 2.19
C LEU A 102 2.58 6.31 1.23
N VAL A 103 1.43 6.72 1.76
CA VAL A 103 0.34 7.21 0.91
C VAL A 103 0.67 8.52 0.20
N ASN A 104 1.70 9.23 0.65
CA ASN A 104 2.15 10.47 0.05
C ASN A 104 3.28 10.30 -0.95
N LEU A 105 3.77 9.07 -1.14
CA LEU A 105 4.89 8.80 -2.05
C LEU A 105 4.46 8.66 -3.51
N PHE A 106 3.16 8.57 -3.76
CA PHE A 106 2.63 8.33 -5.09
C PHE A 106 1.88 9.55 -5.60
N ASP A 107 2.17 9.93 -6.83
CA ASP A 107 1.46 11.03 -7.50
C ASP A 107 0.11 10.52 -7.99
N ARG A 108 -0.91 11.35 -7.87
CA ARG A 108 -2.29 10.98 -8.14
C ARG A 108 -2.92 11.92 -9.15
#